data_014037ff0d93f52f96c85b90f08b3ffd
#
_entry.id   014037ff0d93f52f96c85b90f08b3ffd
#
_cell.length_a   1.000
_cell.length_b   1.000
_cell.length_c   1.000
_cell.angle_alpha   90.00
_cell.angle_beta   90.00
_cell.angle_gamma   90.00
#
_symmetry.space_group_name_H-M   'P 1'
#
loop_
_entity.id
_entity.type
_entity.pdbx_description
1 polymer ?
#
loop_
_entity_poly.entity_id
_entity_poly.type
_entity_poly.pdbx_seq_one_letter_code
_entity_poly.pdbx_strand_id
1 'polypeptide(L)'
;NANALQAEVEFKQQDIFDWSSSEGTWEVIVSNPPYVTEEEKKEMANHVLDYEPHLALFVPNDDALKYYEALADFALERLSTAGYLCLEINQYFGTQTVELLFSKGFQEVKLLKDFKGNDRMIVAQKSGL
;
A
#
# COMPACT_ATOMS: atom_id res chain seq x y z
N ASN A 1 -1.60 22.01 -0.87
CA ASN A 1 -2.44 22.10 0.22
C ASN A 1 -1.91 22.04 1.64
N ALA A 2 -0.69 21.47 1.92
CA ALA A 2 -0.06 21.54 3.24
C ALA A 2 0.14 22.99 3.66
N ASN A 3 0.56 23.84 2.75
CA ASN A 3 0.75 25.28 3.04
C ASN A 3 -0.56 25.98 3.38
N ALA A 4 -1.64 25.65 2.66
CA ALA A 4 -2.96 26.24 2.91
C ALA A 4 -3.54 25.82 4.26
N LEU A 5 -3.19 24.63 4.74
CA LEU A 5 -3.63 24.08 6.03
C LEU A 5 -2.65 24.36 7.15
N GLN A 6 -1.54 25.04 6.87
CA GLN A 6 -0.45 25.28 7.82
C GLN A 6 0.11 23.99 8.44
N ALA A 7 0.07 22.89 7.68
CA ALA A 7 0.58 21.61 8.11
C ALA A 7 2.09 21.51 7.81
N GLU A 8 2.82 20.87 8.72
CA GLU A 8 4.23 20.53 8.51
C GLU A 8 4.31 19.24 7.68
N VAL A 9 4.69 19.38 6.41
CA VAL A 9 4.82 18.25 5.49
C VAL A 9 6.16 18.33 4.77
N GLU A 10 6.88 17.22 4.79
CA GLU A 10 8.10 17.06 4.01
C GLU A 10 7.80 16.19 2.79
N PHE A 11 8.13 16.70 1.60
CA PHE A 11 7.91 15.97 0.34
C PHE A 11 9.24 15.38 -0.12
N LYS A 12 9.23 14.08 -0.44
CA LYS A 12 10.38 13.36 -0.97
C LYS A 12 9.98 12.52 -2.16
N GLN A 13 10.86 12.47 -3.17
CA GLN A 13 10.74 11.50 -4.25
C GLN A 13 11.51 10.25 -3.85
N GLN A 14 10.81 9.12 -3.75
CA GLN A 14 11.40 7.86 -3.29
C GLN A 14 10.76 6.69 -4.01
N ASP A 15 11.59 5.78 -4.52
CA ASP A 15 11.12 4.51 -5.09
C ASP A 15 10.96 3.49 -3.96
N ILE A 16 9.78 2.87 -3.88
CA ILE A 16 9.52 1.86 -2.85
C ILE A 16 10.40 0.60 -3.03
N PHE A 17 10.95 0.38 -4.21
CA PHE A 17 11.87 -0.72 -4.46
C PHE A 17 13.33 -0.38 -4.19
N ASP A 18 13.63 0.90 -3.91
CA ASP A 18 14.98 1.37 -3.58
C ASP A 18 14.89 2.46 -2.50
N TRP A 19 14.80 2.03 -1.25
CA TRP A 19 14.67 2.92 -0.10
C TRP A 19 15.90 2.86 0.83
N SER A 20 17.01 2.32 0.35
CA SER A 20 18.24 2.18 1.13
C SER A 20 18.77 3.51 1.66
N SER A 21 18.53 4.61 0.93
CA SER A 21 18.94 5.96 1.33
C SER A 21 17.94 6.66 2.23
N SER A 22 16.75 6.10 2.47
CA SER A 22 15.77 6.71 3.36
C SER A 22 16.15 6.51 4.82
N GLU A 23 15.78 7.46 5.66
CA GLU A 23 16.08 7.43 7.10
C GLU A 23 14.83 7.72 7.91
N GLY A 24 14.86 7.36 9.19
CA GLY A 24 13.80 7.66 10.14
C GLY A 24 12.86 6.50 10.39
N THR A 25 12.00 6.71 11.36
CA THR A 25 10.94 5.78 11.72
C THR A 25 9.62 6.55 11.79
N TRP A 26 8.52 5.82 11.59
CA TRP A 26 7.18 6.41 11.62
C TRP A 26 6.24 5.54 12.45
N GLU A 27 5.27 6.17 13.07
CA GLU A 27 4.22 5.48 13.82
C GLU A 27 3.16 4.89 12.87
N VAL A 28 2.95 5.52 11.73
CA VAL A 28 1.98 5.08 10.72
C VAL A 28 2.56 5.26 9.33
N ILE A 29 2.43 4.22 8.52
CA ILE A 29 2.72 4.27 7.09
C ILE A 29 1.42 3.99 6.34
N VAL A 30 1.04 4.87 5.41
CA VAL A 30 -0.18 4.73 4.61
C VAL A 30 0.21 4.70 3.14
N SER A 31 -0.35 3.77 2.38
CA SER A 31 -0.06 3.67 0.96
C SER A 31 -1.27 3.22 0.15
N ASN A 32 -1.40 3.82 -1.03
CA ASN A 32 -2.31 3.39 -2.09
C ASN A 32 -1.45 3.05 -3.32
N PRO A 33 -0.80 1.88 -3.35
CA PRO A 33 0.09 1.50 -4.45
C PRO A 33 -0.71 1.09 -5.70
N PRO A 34 -0.05 0.98 -6.86
CA PRO A 34 -0.66 0.36 -8.03
C PRO A 34 -1.09 -1.08 -7.72
N TYR A 35 -2.35 -1.42 -7.99
CA TYR A 35 -2.87 -2.75 -7.69
C TYR A 35 -3.81 -3.32 -8.75
N VAL A 36 -4.15 -2.55 -9.78
CA VAL A 36 -5.00 -3.03 -10.88
C VAL A 36 -4.15 -3.88 -11.83
N THR A 37 -4.57 -5.13 -12.06
CA THR A 37 -3.84 -6.01 -12.97
C THR A 37 -4.10 -5.65 -14.43
N GLU A 38 -3.23 -6.11 -15.33
CA GLU A 38 -3.42 -5.92 -16.77
C GLU A 38 -4.71 -6.56 -17.28
N GLU A 39 -5.14 -7.65 -16.65
CA GLU A 39 -6.39 -8.31 -16.98
C GLU A 39 -7.60 -7.46 -16.61
N GLU A 40 -7.57 -6.81 -15.46
CA GLU A 40 -8.62 -5.92 -15.00
C GLU A 40 -8.67 -4.60 -15.79
N LYS A 41 -7.55 -4.21 -16.38
CA LYS A 41 -7.43 -3.01 -17.20
C LYS A 41 -8.49 -2.93 -18.30
N LYS A 42 -8.85 -4.07 -18.88
CA LYS A 42 -9.84 -4.15 -19.95
C LYS A 42 -11.24 -3.77 -19.50
N GLU A 43 -11.53 -3.84 -18.22
CA GLU A 43 -12.84 -3.52 -17.63
C GLU A 43 -12.95 -2.07 -17.17
N MET A 44 -11.86 -1.33 -17.18
CA MET A 44 -11.83 0.06 -16.71
C MET A 44 -12.42 1.00 -17.76
N ALA A 45 -13.10 2.05 -17.27
CA ALA A 45 -13.59 3.11 -18.14
C ALA A 45 -12.43 3.86 -18.80
N ASN A 46 -12.58 4.20 -20.09
CA ASN A 46 -11.53 4.84 -20.87
C ASN A 46 -11.01 6.14 -20.24
N HIS A 47 -11.88 6.94 -19.61
CA HIS A 47 -11.45 8.19 -19.00
C HIS A 47 -10.43 7.98 -17.87
N VAL A 48 -10.48 6.87 -17.14
CA VAL A 48 -9.49 6.54 -16.12
C VAL A 48 -8.15 6.20 -16.77
N LEU A 49 -8.18 5.44 -17.86
CA LEU A 49 -6.98 5.07 -18.61
C LEU A 49 -6.27 6.28 -19.22
N ASP A 50 -7.05 7.29 -19.67
CA ASP A 50 -6.54 8.46 -20.36
C ASP A 50 -5.97 9.52 -19.41
N TYR A 51 -6.51 9.66 -18.20
CA TYR A 51 -6.19 10.76 -17.30
C TYR A 51 -5.32 10.39 -16.10
N GLU A 52 -5.15 9.10 -15.81
CA GLU A 52 -4.30 8.62 -14.70
C GLU A 52 -3.02 8.00 -15.27
N PRO A 53 -1.85 8.26 -14.67
CA PRO A 53 -0.62 7.61 -15.11
C PRO A 53 -0.72 6.08 -14.99
N HIS A 54 -0.31 5.36 -16.03
CA HIS A 54 -0.34 3.90 -16.08
C HIS A 54 0.38 3.26 -14.87
N LEU A 55 1.56 3.76 -14.53
CA LEU A 55 2.36 3.25 -13.40
C LEU A 55 1.65 3.44 -12.06
N ALA A 56 0.78 4.43 -11.94
CA ALA A 56 0.04 4.71 -10.70
C ALA A 56 -1.15 3.77 -10.50
N LEU A 57 -1.59 3.05 -11.54
CA LEU A 57 -2.79 2.21 -11.51
C LEU A 57 -2.50 0.72 -11.66
N PHE A 58 -1.52 0.34 -12.48
CA PHE A 58 -1.39 -1.04 -12.96
C PHE A 58 -0.17 -1.76 -12.42
N VAL A 59 -0.36 -3.06 -12.22
CA VAL A 59 0.66 -4.00 -11.79
C VAL A 59 0.61 -5.24 -12.70
N PRO A 60 1.74 -5.93 -12.96
CA PRO A 60 1.73 -7.14 -13.77
C PRO A 60 0.84 -8.24 -13.18
N ASN A 61 0.16 -9.02 -14.03
CA ASN A 61 -0.72 -10.11 -13.59
C ASN A 61 0.03 -11.19 -12.79
N ASP A 62 1.26 -11.49 -13.18
CA ASP A 62 2.08 -12.55 -12.58
C ASP A 62 2.74 -12.11 -11.25
N ASP A 63 2.63 -10.85 -10.90
CA ASP A 63 3.21 -10.31 -9.67
C ASP A 63 2.27 -9.24 -9.06
N ALA A 64 1.02 -9.63 -8.85
CA ALA A 64 -0.02 -8.73 -8.37
C ALA A 64 0.26 -8.16 -6.96
N LEU A 65 1.09 -8.84 -6.16
CA LEU A 65 1.42 -8.41 -4.78
C LEU A 65 2.76 -7.68 -4.68
N LYS A 66 3.39 -7.38 -5.79
CA LYS A 66 4.73 -6.80 -5.87
C LYS A 66 4.92 -5.57 -4.98
N TYR A 67 4.00 -4.61 -5.06
CA TYR A 67 4.09 -3.38 -4.25
C TYR A 67 3.80 -3.63 -2.78
N TYR A 68 2.88 -4.54 -2.47
CA TYR A 68 2.56 -4.89 -1.07
C TYR A 68 3.73 -5.57 -0.39
N GLU A 69 4.46 -6.42 -1.11
CA GLU A 69 5.67 -7.04 -0.58
C GLU A 69 6.74 -5.99 -0.28
N ALA A 70 7.00 -5.09 -1.22
CA ALA A 70 7.96 -4.00 -1.02
C ALA A 70 7.56 -3.08 0.13
N LEU A 71 6.27 -2.73 0.23
CA LEU A 71 5.75 -1.90 1.31
C LEU A 71 5.84 -2.61 2.66
N ALA A 72 5.59 -3.92 2.71
CA ALA A 72 5.73 -4.70 3.93
C ALA A 72 7.18 -4.72 4.41
N ASP A 73 8.13 -4.94 3.53
CA ASP A 73 9.55 -4.94 3.87
C ASP A 73 10.01 -3.56 4.39
N PHE A 74 9.61 -2.50 3.70
CA PHE A 74 9.87 -1.14 4.12
C PHE A 74 9.27 -0.86 5.50
N ALA A 75 8.01 -1.22 5.69
CA ALA A 75 7.30 -0.98 6.94
C ALA A 75 7.91 -1.75 8.11
N LEU A 76 8.33 -2.99 7.91
CA LEU A 76 8.99 -3.76 8.98
C LEU A 76 10.25 -3.08 9.47
N GLU A 77 10.98 -2.43 8.58
CA GLU A 77 12.22 -1.75 8.97
C GLU A 77 11.97 -0.35 9.51
N ARG A 78 10.98 0.37 8.96
CA ARG A 78 10.79 1.80 9.23
C ARG A 78 9.64 2.15 10.17
N LEU A 79 8.74 1.23 10.47
CA LEU A 79 7.74 1.48 11.50
C LEU A 79 8.37 1.40 12.88
N SER A 80 7.94 2.30 13.76
CA SER A 80 8.22 2.18 15.18
C SER A 80 7.55 0.93 15.76
N THR A 81 8.03 0.48 16.90
CA THR A 81 7.42 -0.63 17.64
C THR A 81 5.94 -0.37 17.85
N ALA A 82 5.10 -1.36 17.51
CA ALA A 82 3.64 -1.27 17.54
C ALA A 82 3.04 -0.26 16.56
N GLY A 83 3.80 0.22 15.58
CA GLY A 83 3.30 1.10 14.52
C GLY A 83 2.40 0.37 13.52
N TYR A 84 1.69 1.13 12.69
CA TYR A 84 0.67 0.61 11.78
C TYR A 84 1.03 0.83 10.32
N LEU A 85 0.79 -0.19 9.51
CA LEU A 85 0.79 -0.11 8.04
C LEU A 85 -0.66 -0.15 7.56
N CYS A 86 -1.07 0.87 6.80
CA CYS A 86 -2.41 0.99 6.24
C CYS A 86 -2.32 0.97 4.72
N LEU A 87 -3.02 0.04 4.08
CA LEU A 87 -2.97 -0.16 2.64
C LEU A 87 -4.35 -0.09 2.01
N GLU A 88 -4.46 0.59 0.88
CA GLU A 88 -5.55 0.32 -0.05
C GLU A 88 -5.14 -0.84 -0.95
N ILE A 89 -6.07 -1.78 -1.19
CA ILE A 89 -5.75 -3.02 -1.90
C ILE A 89 -6.69 -3.28 -3.06
N ASN A 90 -6.25 -4.16 -3.96
CA ASN A 90 -7.09 -4.78 -4.96
C ASN A 90 -8.06 -5.75 -4.26
N GLN A 91 -9.37 -5.58 -4.52
CA GLN A 91 -10.42 -6.39 -3.90
C GLN A 91 -10.28 -7.89 -4.16
N TYR A 92 -9.63 -8.28 -5.24
CA TYR A 92 -9.47 -9.70 -5.61
C TYR A 92 -8.29 -10.38 -4.90
N PHE A 93 -7.45 -9.62 -4.20
CA PHE A 93 -6.23 -10.13 -3.55
C PHE A 93 -6.20 -9.86 -2.05
N GLY A 94 -7.37 -9.65 -1.43
CA GLY A 94 -7.44 -9.35 0.01
C GLY A 94 -6.85 -10.45 0.87
N THR A 95 -7.28 -11.70 0.67
CA THR A 95 -6.78 -12.85 1.43
C THR A 95 -5.29 -13.06 1.22
N GLN A 96 -4.83 -13.01 -0.03
CA GLN A 96 -3.42 -13.19 -0.36
C GLN A 96 -2.53 -12.11 0.28
N THR A 97 -3.02 -10.87 0.30
CA THR A 97 -2.28 -9.76 0.93
C THR A 97 -2.22 -9.93 2.45
N VAL A 98 -3.32 -10.35 3.07
CA VAL A 98 -3.33 -10.68 4.51
C VAL A 98 -2.32 -11.78 4.84
N GLU A 99 -2.31 -12.86 4.07
CA GLU A 99 -1.37 -13.97 4.24
C GLU A 99 0.08 -13.50 4.07
N LEU A 100 0.35 -12.64 3.08
CA LEU A 100 1.66 -12.05 2.87
C LEU A 100 2.13 -11.28 4.10
N LEU A 101 1.28 -10.41 4.65
CA LEU A 101 1.63 -9.61 5.83
C LEU A 101 1.88 -10.47 7.06
N PHE A 102 1.07 -11.50 7.29
CA PHE A 102 1.33 -12.45 8.36
C PHE A 102 2.66 -13.19 8.18
N SER A 103 2.96 -13.63 6.95
CA SER A 103 4.22 -14.31 6.65
C SER A 103 5.44 -13.42 6.86
N LYS A 104 5.29 -12.11 6.72
CA LYS A 104 6.35 -11.13 6.99
C LYS A 104 6.51 -10.82 8.48
N GLY A 105 5.55 -11.21 9.33
CA GLY A 105 5.64 -11.03 10.77
C GLY A 105 4.76 -9.93 11.36
N PHE A 106 3.85 -9.36 10.58
CA PHE A 106 2.87 -8.41 11.12
C PHE A 106 1.88 -9.10 12.04
N GLN A 107 1.41 -8.38 13.05
CA GLN A 107 0.37 -8.81 13.97
C GLN A 107 -0.93 -8.05 13.66
N GLU A 108 -2.04 -8.59 14.12
CA GLU A 108 -3.36 -7.94 14.04
C GLU A 108 -3.67 -7.37 12.65
N VAL A 109 -3.51 -8.21 11.63
CA VAL A 109 -3.84 -7.83 10.26
C VAL A 109 -5.36 -7.85 10.09
N LYS A 110 -5.94 -6.68 9.78
CA LYS A 110 -7.38 -6.52 9.60
C LYS A 110 -7.69 -6.16 8.14
N LEU A 111 -8.61 -6.92 7.54
CA LEU A 111 -9.11 -6.66 6.20
C LEU A 111 -10.46 -5.94 6.32
N LEU A 112 -10.56 -4.76 5.71
CA LEU A 112 -11.73 -3.90 5.81
C LEU A 112 -12.39 -3.75 4.45
N LYS A 113 -13.71 -3.63 4.45
CA LYS A 113 -14.52 -3.49 3.25
C LYS A 113 -14.89 -2.03 2.99
N ASP A 114 -15.08 -1.70 1.70
CA ASP A 114 -15.64 -0.42 1.29
C ASP A 114 -17.17 -0.40 1.43
N PHE A 115 -17.81 0.72 1.05
CA PHE A 115 -19.25 0.88 1.11
C PHE A 115 -20.03 -0.11 0.23
N LYS A 116 -19.38 -0.69 -0.78
CA LYS A 116 -19.98 -1.67 -1.68
C LYS A 116 -19.79 -3.11 -1.20
N GLY A 117 -19.11 -3.30 -0.07
CA GLY A 117 -18.83 -4.61 0.49
C GLY A 117 -17.63 -5.32 -0.12
N ASN A 118 -16.79 -4.60 -0.86
CA ASN A 118 -15.57 -5.16 -1.44
C ASN A 118 -14.39 -4.99 -0.49
N ASP A 119 -13.52 -6.00 -0.43
CA ASP A 119 -12.25 -5.88 0.28
C ASP A 119 -11.45 -4.72 -0.30
N ARG A 120 -11.09 -3.74 0.53
CA ARG A 120 -10.47 -2.52 0.01
C ARG A 120 -9.29 -2.02 0.82
N MET A 121 -9.25 -2.30 2.10
CA MET A 121 -8.24 -1.74 2.99
C MET A 121 -7.69 -2.82 3.91
N ILE A 122 -6.42 -2.70 4.24
CA ILE A 122 -5.78 -3.50 5.28
C ILE A 122 -5.11 -2.57 6.28
N VAL A 123 -5.27 -2.90 7.54
CA VAL A 123 -4.52 -2.29 8.65
C VAL A 123 -3.73 -3.41 9.32
N ALA A 124 -2.42 -3.26 9.35
CA ALA A 124 -1.53 -4.25 9.97
C ALA A 124 -0.64 -3.57 10.99
N GLN A 125 -0.44 -4.21 12.13
CA GLN A 125 0.41 -3.69 13.20
C GLN A 125 1.74 -4.42 13.24
N LYS A 126 2.83 -3.64 13.32
CA LYS A 126 4.15 -4.18 13.58
C LYS A 126 4.21 -4.72 15.02
N SER A 127 4.93 -5.83 15.22
CA SER A 127 5.13 -6.40 16.56
C SER A 127 5.56 -5.33 17.56
N GLY A 128 5.04 -5.43 18.79
CA GLY A 128 5.43 -4.60 19.91
C GLY A 128 6.72 -5.04 20.62
N LEU A 129 7.36 -6.10 20.13
CA LEU A 129 8.57 -6.65 20.74
C LEU A 129 9.83 -6.21 20.00
#